data_0f0699467fc6f1f5143a1c16947eaa4c
#
_entry.id   0f0699467fc6f1f5143a1c16947eaa4c
#
_cell.length_a   1.000
_cell.length_b   1.000
_cell.length_c   1.000
_cell.angle_alpha   90.00
_cell.angle_beta   90.00
_cell.angle_gamma   90.00
#
_symmetry.space_group_name_H-M   'P 1'
#
loop_
_entity.id
_entity.type
_entity.pdbx_description
1 polymer ?
#
loop_
_entity_poly.entity_id
_entity_poly.type
_entity_poly.pdbx_seq_one_letter_code
_entity_poly.pdbx_strand_id
1 'polypeptide(L)'
;MTHVFIDGSAGTTGLRIADRLSERHDIALITLSEALRKDEKARKNALNSADIAFLCLPDAAATEAVGMVENPHTVVIDTSTAHRVHPEFAYGFPEIGSLREKIVSSHRIANPGCHASGFIAAVAPLVERNLLKKDAFLTCFSITGYSGGGKKMIAEYEADEKGAYAAPRQYGLSGNHKHLPEMQTVCGLAVQ
;
A
#
# COMPACT_ATOMS: atom_id res chain seq x y z
N MET A 1 14.49 -5.09 -20.59
CA MET A 1 13.07 -4.71 -20.42
C MET A 1 12.64 -5.33 -19.10
N THR A 2 12.09 -4.55 -18.18
CA THR A 2 11.67 -5.02 -16.85
C THR A 2 10.27 -5.62 -16.92
N HIS A 3 10.11 -6.86 -16.51
CA HIS A 3 8.82 -7.56 -16.47
C HIS A 3 8.08 -7.24 -15.17
N VAL A 4 6.89 -6.71 -15.30
CA VAL A 4 6.08 -6.30 -14.14
C VAL A 4 4.76 -7.04 -14.14
N PHE A 5 4.42 -7.65 -13.00
CA PHE A 5 3.11 -8.25 -12.76
C PHE A 5 2.33 -7.43 -11.73
N ILE A 6 1.03 -7.22 -11.99
CA ILE A 6 0.13 -6.52 -11.06
C ILE A 6 -0.96 -7.51 -10.65
N ASP A 7 -0.80 -8.12 -9.48
CA ASP A 7 -1.84 -8.96 -8.90
C ASP A 7 -2.94 -8.07 -8.30
N GLY A 8 -4.18 -8.26 -8.73
CA GLY A 8 -5.27 -7.37 -8.41
C GLY A 8 -5.40 -6.16 -9.36
N SER A 9 -4.91 -6.27 -10.61
CA SER A 9 -4.97 -5.22 -11.65
C SER A 9 -6.37 -4.67 -11.93
N ALA A 10 -7.45 -5.42 -11.67
CA ALA A 10 -8.83 -4.97 -11.81
C ALA A 10 -9.33 -4.09 -10.64
N GLY A 11 -8.54 -3.90 -9.59
CA GLY A 11 -8.82 -2.99 -8.48
C GLY A 11 -8.50 -1.52 -8.82
N THR A 12 -9.01 -0.57 -8.02
CA THR A 12 -8.77 0.87 -8.24
C THR A 12 -7.29 1.23 -8.27
N THR A 13 -6.50 0.71 -7.34
CA THR A 13 -5.05 0.92 -7.27
C THR A 13 -4.33 0.22 -8.43
N GLY A 14 -4.69 -1.05 -8.69
CA GLY A 14 -4.06 -1.84 -9.75
C GLY A 14 -4.27 -1.25 -11.15
N LEU A 15 -5.47 -0.77 -11.46
CA LEU A 15 -5.77 -0.08 -12.72
C LEU A 15 -4.90 1.17 -12.89
N ARG A 16 -4.78 2.00 -11.87
CA ARG A 16 -3.95 3.22 -11.92
C ARG A 16 -2.47 2.93 -12.13
N ILE A 17 -1.96 1.86 -11.52
CA ILE A 17 -0.58 1.41 -11.73
C ILE A 17 -0.41 0.89 -13.15
N ALA A 18 -1.34 0.03 -13.63
CA ALA A 18 -1.31 -0.51 -14.98
C ALA A 18 -1.30 0.59 -16.04
N ASP A 19 -2.21 1.59 -15.92
CA ASP A 19 -2.29 2.73 -16.84
C ASP A 19 -0.95 3.47 -16.92
N ARG A 20 -0.35 3.80 -15.78
CA ARG A 20 0.92 4.53 -15.72
C ARG A 20 2.12 3.75 -16.25
N LEU A 21 2.13 2.43 -16.04
CA LEU A 21 3.23 1.58 -16.49
C LEU A 21 3.11 1.20 -17.96
N SER A 22 1.90 1.18 -18.54
CA SER A 22 1.68 0.89 -19.95
C SER A 22 2.27 1.95 -20.89
N GLU A 23 2.47 3.18 -20.41
CA GLU A 23 3.08 4.28 -21.17
C GLU A 23 4.63 4.17 -21.21
N ARG A 24 5.22 3.26 -20.45
CA ARG A 24 6.67 3.12 -20.37
C ARG A 24 7.20 2.08 -21.34
N HIS A 25 8.18 2.46 -22.16
CA HIS A 25 8.80 1.59 -23.17
C HIS A 25 9.84 0.60 -22.60
N ASP A 26 10.30 0.81 -21.38
CA ASP A 26 11.28 -0.04 -20.68
C ASP A 26 10.64 -1.12 -19.81
N ILE A 27 9.28 -1.15 -19.74
CA ILE A 27 8.49 -2.09 -18.96
C ILE A 27 7.66 -2.99 -19.87
N ALA A 28 7.61 -4.28 -19.54
CA ALA A 28 6.70 -5.27 -20.10
C ALA A 28 5.72 -5.74 -19.02
N LEU A 29 4.43 -5.47 -19.20
CA LEU A 29 3.40 -5.94 -18.27
C LEU A 29 3.07 -7.41 -18.53
N ILE A 30 3.17 -8.24 -17.50
CA ILE A 30 2.64 -9.60 -17.49
C ILE A 30 1.14 -9.49 -17.15
N THR A 31 0.28 -9.94 -18.06
CA THR A 31 -1.17 -9.88 -17.89
C THR A 31 -1.80 -11.27 -17.88
N LEU A 32 -2.73 -11.50 -16.96
CA LEU A 32 -3.56 -12.69 -16.94
C LEU A 32 -4.94 -12.39 -17.51
N SER A 33 -5.49 -13.30 -18.30
CA SER A 33 -6.87 -13.19 -18.77
C SER A 33 -7.84 -13.19 -17.58
N GLU A 34 -9.05 -12.70 -17.78
CA GLU A 34 -10.05 -12.66 -16.72
C GLU A 34 -10.34 -14.03 -16.09
N ALA A 35 -10.31 -15.08 -16.90
CA ALA A 35 -10.50 -16.46 -16.45
C ALA A 35 -9.36 -16.96 -15.54
N LEU A 36 -8.13 -16.47 -15.76
CA LEU A 36 -6.92 -16.94 -15.04
C LEU A 36 -6.52 -16.04 -13.87
N ARG A 37 -7.08 -14.84 -13.76
CA ARG A 37 -6.67 -13.88 -12.69
C ARG A 37 -6.92 -14.35 -11.25
N LYS A 38 -7.76 -15.38 -11.06
CA LYS A 38 -8.03 -16.04 -9.77
C LYS A 38 -7.44 -17.44 -9.68
N ASP A 39 -6.87 -17.95 -10.78
CA ASP A 39 -6.22 -19.25 -10.79
C ASP A 39 -4.88 -19.17 -10.06
N GLU A 40 -4.73 -19.98 -9.02
CA GLU A 40 -3.55 -19.98 -8.14
C GLU A 40 -2.28 -20.30 -8.91
N LYS A 41 -2.30 -21.29 -9.80
CA LYS A 41 -1.15 -21.71 -10.58
C LYS A 41 -0.71 -20.62 -11.57
N ALA A 42 -1.66 -19.97 -12.24
CA ALA A 42 -1.38 -18.87 -13.16
C ALA A 42 -0.80 -17.66 -12.43
N ARG A 43 -1.38 -17.30 -11.27
CA ARG A 43 -0.86 -16.23 -10.41
C ARG A 43 0.56 -16.53 -9.92
N LYS A 44 0.79 -17.73 -9.39
CA LYS A 44 2.12 -18.18 -8.95
C LYS A 44 3.15 -18.09 -10.07
N ASN A 45 2.83 -18.57 -11.26
CA ASN A 45 3.71 -18.47 -12.41
C ASN A 45 4.03 -17.03 -12.79
N ALA A 46 3.02 -16.14 -12.83
CA ALA A 46 3.19 -14.74 -13.16
C ALA A 46 4.06 -14.02 -12.11
N LEU A 47 3.82 -14.25 -10.80
CA LEU A 47 4.62 -13.72 -9.70
C LEU A 47 6.10 -14.11 -9.83
N ASN A 48 6.38 -15.38 -10.14
CA ASN A 48 7.75 -15.89 -10.21
C ASN A 48 8.47 -15.61 -11.56
N SER A 49 7.73 -15.15 -12.57
CA SER A 49 8.28 -14.70 -13.86
C SER A 49 8.53 -13.20 -13.91
N ALA A 50 8.06 -12.44 -12.92
CA ALA A 50 8.20 -11.01 -12.87
C ALA A 50 9.51 -10.59 -12.19
N ASP A 51 10.11 -9.50 -12.70
CA ASP A 51 11.18 -8.79 -11.99
C ASP A 51 10.58 -7.98 -10.82
N ILE A 52 9.39 -7.40 -11.03
CA ILE A 52 8.66 -6.64 -10.01
C ILE A 52 7.20 -7.10 -9.99
N ALA A 53 6.70 -7.45 -8.81
CA ALA A 53 5.31 -7.81 -8.57
C ALA A 53 4.63 -6.78 -7.64
N PHE A 54 3.58 -6.11 -8.13
CA PHE A 54 2.70 -5.28 -7.31
C PHE A 54 1.54 -6.12 -6.79
N LEU A 55 1.32 -6.11 -5.48
CA LEU A 55 0.17 -6.75 -4.84
C LEU A 55 -0.88 -5.68 -4.50
N CYS A 56 -1.93 -5.60 -5.33
CA CYS A 56 -3.06 -4.68 -5.15
C CYS A 56 -4.28 -5.45 -4.63
N LEU A 57 -4.08 -6.17 -3.53
CA LEU A 57 -4.98 -7.17 -2.97
C LEU A 57 -5.44 -6.79 -1.55
N PRO A 58 -6.56 -7.36 -1.06
CA PRO A 58 -6.87 -7.38 0.37
C PRO A 58 -5.80 -8.13 1.18
N ASP A 59 -5.66 -7.79 2.46
CA ASP A 59 -4.57 -8.25 3.33
C ASP A 59 -4.35 -9.77 3.31
N ALA A 60 -5.40 -10.57 3.46
CA ALA A 60 -5.30 -12.04 3.43
C ALA A 60 -4.77 -12.57 2.08
N ALA A 61 -5.27 -12.01 0.97
CA ALA A 61 -4.84 -12.40 -0.37
C ALA A 61 -3.41 -11.90 -0.69
N ALA A 62 -2.99 -10.77 -0.11
CA ALA A 62 -1.62 -10.28 -0.23
C ALA A 62 -0.64 -11.20 0.52
N THR A 63 -1.00 -11.63 1.72
CA THR A 63 -0.21 -12.61 2.49
C THR A 63 -0.07 -13.94 1.75
N GLU A 64 -1.16 -14.44 1.18
CA GLU A 64 -1.14 -15.64 0.32
C GLU A 64 -0.21 -15.46 -0.88
N ALA A 65 -0.34 -14.34 -1.60
CA ALA A 65 0.48 -14.05 -2.78
C ALA A 65 1.98 -13.95 -2.45
N VAL A 66 2.34 -13.35 -1.31
CA VAL A 66 3.74 -13.33 -0.83
C VAL A 66 4.27 -14.75 -0.63
N GLY A 67 3.46 -15.66 -0.08
CA GLY A 67 3.81 -17.08 0.08
C GLY A 67 4.00 -17.85 -1.23
N MET A 68 3.43 -17.36 -2.34
CA MET A 68 3.61 -17.96 -3.67
C MET A 68 4.93 -17.57 -4.35
N VAL A 69 5.62 -16.51 -3.87
CA VAL A 69 6.86 -16.02 -4.48
C VAL A 69 8.05 -16.85 -4.03
N GLU A 70 8.54 -17.70 -4.92
CA GLU A 70 9.69 -18.58 -4.71
C GLU A 70 10.97 -18.04 -5.39
N ASN A 71 10.82 -17.20 -6.42
CA ASN A 71 11.94 -16.58 -7.11
C ASN A 71 12.57 -15.50 -6.21
N PRO A 72 13.83 -15.67 -5.75
CA PRO A 72 14.49 -14.73 -4.83
C PRO A 72 14.81 -13.38 -5.49
N HIS A 73 14.73 -13.28 -6.80
CA HIS A 73 15.02 -12.04 -7.55
C HIS A 73 13.77 -11.18 -7.76
N THR A 74 12.57 -11.74 -7.57
CA THR A 74 11.34 -10.96 -7.71
C THR A 74 11.21 -9.95 -6.58
N VAL A 75 11.17 -8.67 -6.93
CA VAL A 75 10.85 -7.59 -5.98
C VAL A 75 9.33 -7.52 -5.81
N VAL A 76 8.85 -7.66 -4.59
CA VAL A 76 7.43 -7.53 -4.24
C VAL A 76 7.17 -6.16 -3.65
N ILE A 77 6.17 -5.45 -4.20
CA ILE A 77 5.65 -4.20 -3.66
C ILE A 77 4.19 -4.44 -3.23
N ASP A 78 3.98 -4.57 -1.92
CA ASP A 78 2.64 -4.80 -1.37
C ASP A 78 1.95 -3.49 -1.01
N THR A 79 0.74 -3.27 -1.54
CA THR A 79 -0.06 -2.08 -1.24
C THR A 79 -1.09 -2.30 -0.12
N SER A 80 -1.22 -3.53 0.38
CA SER A 80 -2.09 -3.87 1.50
C SER A 80 -1.58 -3.33 2.83
N THR A 81 -2.33 -3.55 3.89
CA THR A 81 -1.87 -3.21 5.26
C THR A 81 -1.11 -4.36 5.93
N ALA A 82 -1.12 -5.57 5.34
CA ALA A 82 -0.61 -6.79 5.95
C ALA A 82 0.87 -6.70 6.36
N HIS A 83 1.69 -6.03 5.55
CA HIS A 83 3.14 -6.08 5.71
C HIS A 83 3.79 -4.74 6.08
N ARG A 84 3.02 -3.69 6.34
CA ARG A 84 3.55 -2.34 6.61
C ARG A 84 4.43 -2.22 7.85
N VAL A 85 4.20 -3.08 8.84
CA VAL A 85 5.00 -3.18 10.07
C VAL A 85 5.70 -4.53 10.20
N HIS A 86 5.71 -5.33 9.13
CA HIS A 86 6.35 -6.64 9.14
C HIS A 86 7.88 -6.50 9.02
N PRO A 87 8.69 -7.17 9.87
CA PRO A 87 10.14 -6.96 9.94
C PRO A 87 10.90 -7.33 8.65
N GLU A 88 10.35 -8.22 7.82
CA GLU A 88 10.96 -8.62 6.55
C GLU A 88 10.67 -7.65 5.40
N PHE A 89 9.81 -6.66 5.62
CA PHE A 89 9.44 -5.68 4.60
C PHE A 89 10.08 -4.33 4.88
N ALA A 90 10.71 -3.75 3.86
CA ALA A 90 11.11 -2.35 3.91
C ALA A 90 9.87 -1.46 3.77
N TYR A 91 9.70 -0.50 4.65
CA TYR A 91 8.61 0.47 4.53
C TYR A 91 8.91 1.44 3.38
N GLY A 92 7.99 1.52 2.41
CA GLY A 92 8.17 2.16 1.11
C GLY A 92 8.10 3.68 1.12
N PHE A 93 8.76 4.36 2.07
CA PHE A 93 8.81 5.81 2.17
C PHE A 93 10.28 6.28 2.14
N PRO A 94 10.88 6.42 0.95
CA PRO A 94 12.31 6.63 0.79
C PRO A 94 12.84 7.97 1.32
N GLU A 95 11.98 8.93 1.62
CA GLU A 95 12.35 10.25 2.14
C GLU A 95 12.55 10.27 3.65
N ILE A 96 12.18 9.22 4.37
CA ILE A 96 12.24 9.16 5.83
C ILE A 96 13.47 8.40 6.29
N GLY A 97 14.32 9.04 7.09
CA GLY A 97 15.50 8.45 7.71
C GLY A 97 16.37 7.63 6.76
N SER A 98 16.67 6.39 7.13
CA SER A 98 17.44 5.42 6.32
C SER A 98 16.55 4.47 5.50
N LEU A 99 15.28 4.81 5.28
CA LEU A 99 14.38 3.89 4.56
C LEU A 99 14.73 3.72 3.08
N ARG A 100 15.35 4.73 2.44
CA ARG A 100 15.83 4.60 1.07
C ARG A 100 16.82 3.46 0.90
N GLU A 101 17.82 3.37 1.79
CA GLU A 101 18.84 2.32 1.76
C GLU A 101 18.21 0.93 1.98
N LYS A 102 17.24 0.86 2.91
CA LYS A 102 16.49 -0.38 3.16
C LYS A 102 15.65 -0.80 1.95
N ILE A 103 14.98 0.14 1.28
CA ILE A 103 14.20 -0.14 0.06
C ILE A 103 15.10 -0.66 -1.05
N VAL A 104 16.24 -0.01 -1.29
CA VAL A 104 17.18 -0.39 -2.36
C VAL A 104 17.78 -1.78 -2.13
N SER A 105 17.98 -2.18 -0.87
CA SER A 105 18.54 -3.49 -0.51
C SER A 105 17.50 -4.60 -0.32
N SER A 106 16.20 -4.27 -0.38
CA SER A 106 15.12 -5.22 -0.09
C SER A 106 14.42 -5.71 -1.36
N HIS A 107 14.02 -6.98 -1.35
CA HIS A 107 13.09 -7.55 -2.33
C HIS A 107 11.64 -7.58 -1.81
N ARG A 108 11.38 -7.06 -0.63
CA ARG A 108 10.06 -6.98 0.00
C ARG A 108 9.79 -5.56 0.44
N ILE A 109 8.85 -4.88 -0.18
CA ILE A 109 8.55 -3.47 0.06
C ILE A 109 7.06 -3.34 0.40
N ALA A 110 6.75 -2.69 1.51
CA ALA A 110 5.39 -2.38 1.91
C ALA A 110 5.05 -0.93 1.57
N ASN A 111 4.11 -0.72 0.66
CA ASN A 111 3.69 0.62 0.26
C ASN A 111 2.88 1.30 1.38
N PRO A 112 3.21 2.56 1.74
CA PRO A 112 2.55 3.31 2.80
C PRO A 112 1.05 3.50 2.62
N GLY A 113 0.32 3.60 3.73
CA GLY A 113 -1.06 4.05 3.72
C GLY A 113 -1.18 5.56 3.49
N CYS A 114 -2.26 5.99 2.82
CA CYS A 114 -2.43 7.40 2.42
C CYS A 114 -2.45 8.38 3.61
N HIS A 115 -3.23 8.11 4.66
CA HIS A 115 -3.24 8.95 5.87
C HIS A 115 -1.93 8.84 6.65
N ALA A 116 -1.35 7.63 6.70
CA ALA A 116 -0.07 7.40 7.35
C ALA A 116 1.05 8.18 6.68
N SER A 117 1.08 8.26 5.36
CA SER A 117 2.11 9.02 4.63
C SER A 117 2.13 10.49 5.06
N GLY A 118 0.96 11.14 5.13
CA GLY A 118 0.87 12.54 5.58
C GLY A 118 1.32 12.72 7.03
N PHE A 119 0.90 11.84 7.92
CA PHE A 119 1.29 11.86 9.32
C PHE A 119 2.79 11.63 9.50
N ILE A 120 3.34 10.59 8.88
CA ILE A 120 4.75 10.22 8.97
C ILE A 120 5.65 11.32 8.40
N ALA A 121 5.28 11.91 7.26
CA ALA A 121 6.03 13.02 6.67
C ALA A 121 6.15 14.23 7.61
N ALA A 122 5.11 14.49 8.41
CA ALA A 122 5.11 15.60 9.36
C ALA A 122 5.80 15.24 10.68
N VAL A 123 5.62 14.02 11.20
CA VAL A 123 6.00 13.65 12.57
C VAL A 123 7.37 13.00 12.64
N ALA A 124 7.71 12.09 11.74
CA ALA A 124 8.96 11.35 11.82
C ALA A 124 10.22 12.24 11.86
N PRO A 125 10.35 13.29 11.03
CA PRO A 125 11.51 14.19 11.09
C PRO A 125 11.64 14.94 12.41
N LEU A 126 10.51 15.24 13.06
CA LEU A 126 10.51 15.93 14.36
C LEU A 126 10.98 15.01 15.49
N VAL A 127 10.55 13.75 15.45
CA VAL A 127 10.99 12.73 16.42
C VAL A 127 12.47 12.41 16.23
N GLU A 128 12.92 12.21 14.98
CA GLU A 128 14.32 11.93 14.65
C GLU A 128 15.26 13.02 15.13
N ARG A 129 14.81 14.28 15.09
CA ARG A 129 15.59 15.46 15.56
C ARG A 129 15.39 15.79 17.03
N ASN A 130 14.68 14.94 17.79
CA ASN A 130 14.32 15.17 19.20
C ASN A 130 13.56 16.48 19.46
N LEU A 131 12.88 17.02 18.44
CA LEU A 131 11.98 18.18 18.57
C LEU A 131 10.60 17.76 19.08
N LEU A 132 10.23 16.51 18.90
CA LEU A 132 9.03 15.89 19.43
C LEU A 132 9.40 14.65 20.25
N LYS A 133 8.87 14.54 21.46
CA LYS A 133 9.12 13.38 22.33
C LYS A 133 8.42 12.15 21.77
N LYS A 134 9.02 10.97 21.97
CA LYS A 134 8.43 9.68 21.54
C LYS A 134 7.14 9.31 22.27
N ASP A 135 6.96 9.83 23.47
CA ASP A 135 5.78 9.62 24.32
C ASP A 135 4.73 10.74 24.19
N ALA A 136 4.87 11.62 23.21
CA ALA A 136 3.91 12.68 22.96
C ALA A 136 2.55 12.12 22.52
N PHE A 137 1.48 12.62 23.12
CA PHE A 137 0.11 12.37 22.67
C PHE A 137 -0.19 13.26 21.48
N LEU A 138 -0.56 12.61 20.36
CA LEU A 138 -0.83 13.29 19.10
C LEU A 138 -2.26 13.03 18.65
N THR A 139 -2.89 14.05 18.08
CA THR A 139 -4.15 13.91 17.35
C THR A 139 -3.91 14.20 15.88
N CYS A 140 -4.54 13.41 14.99
CA CYS A 140 -4.44 13.60 13.57
C CYS A 140 -5.85 13.83 12.98
N PHE A 141 -6.02 14.97 12.33
CA PHE A 141 -7.17 15.23 11.48
C PHE A 141 -6.70 15.24 10.02
N SER A 142 -7.33 14.43 9.18
CA SER A 142 -6.98 14.39 7.77
C SER A 142 -8.23 14.25 6.88
N ILE A 143 -8.17 14.84 5.70
CA ILE A 143 -9.24 14.82 4.71
C ILE A 143 -8.89 13.80 3.62
N THR A 144 -9.86 13.00 3.20
CA THR A 144 -9.71 12.04 2.10
C THR A 144 -10.93 12.09 1.16
N GLY A 145 -10.69 11.74 -0.10
CA GLY A 145 -11.77 11.47 -1.03
C GLY A 145 -12.38 10.08 -0.82
N TYR A 146 -13.63 9.90 -1.20
CA TYR A 146 -14.35 8.62 -1.07
C TYR A 146 -13.66 7.47 -1.82
N SER A 147 -12.94 7.75 -2.89
CA SER A 147 -12.18 6.74 -3.63
C SER A 147 -11.10 6.04 -2.79
N GLY A 148 -10.63 6.68 -1.71
CA GLY A 148 -9.73 6.05 -0.73
C GLY A 148 -10.32 4.84 -0.01
N GLY A 149 -11.65 4.74 0.08
CA GLY A 149 -12.35 3.56 0.61
C GLY A 149 -12.53 2.41 -0.38
N GLY A 150 -11.95 2.54 -1.58
CA GLY A 150 -12.01 1.52 -2.63
C GLY A 150 -13.37 1.38 -3.29
N LYS A 151 -13.55 0.31 -4.07
CA LYS A 151 -14.76 0.06 -4.88
C LYS A 151 -16.07 0.14 -4.09
N LYS A 152 -16.07 -0.34 -2.84
CA LYS A 152 -17.28 -0.31 -2.01
C LYS A 152 -17.75 1.11 -1.74
N MET A 153 -16.86 1.99 -1.28
CA MET A 153 -17.21 3.38 -0.97
C MET A 153 -17.50 4.18 -2.24
N ILE A 154 -16.80 3.90 -3.34
CA ILE A 154 -17.11 4.49 -4.65
C ILE A 154 -18.55 4.18 -5.04
N ALA A 155 -18.95 2.91 -5.00
CA ALA A 155 -20.31 2.50 -5.34
C ALA A 155 -21.37 3.11 -4.41
N GLU A 156 -21.08 3.26 -3.11
CA GLU A 156 -21.96 3.95 -2.17
C GLU A 156 -22.21 5.41 -2.57
N TYR A 157 -21.16 6.13 -2.97
CA TYR A 157 -21.26 7.52 -3.38
C TYR A 157 -21.91 7.70 -4.76
N GLU A 158 -21.63 6.81 -5.70
CA GLU A 158 -22.22 6.84 -7.04
C GLU A 158 -23.69 6.45 -7.04
N ALA A 159 -24.15 5.65 -6.08
CA ALA A 159 -25.54 5.26 -5.91
C ALA A 159 -26.36 6.25 -5.05
N ASP A 160 -25.76 7.37 -4.60
CA ASP A 160 -26.41 8.33 -3.71
C ASP A 160 -27.33 9.30 -4.46
N GLU A 161 -28.47 8.82 -4.93
CA GLU A 161 -29.50 9.63 -5.60
C GLU A 161 -30.13 10.72 -4.71
N LYS A 162 -30.04 10.55 -3.39
CA LYS A 162 -30.68 11.47 -2.40
C LYS A 162 -29.74 12.56 -1.90
N GLY A 163 -28.47 12.54 -2.30
CA GLY A 163 -27.45 13.49 -1.86
C GLY A 163 -27.07 13.38 -0.38
N ALA A 164 -27.26 12.21 0.24
CA ALA A 164 -26.91 11.96 1.63
C ALA A 164 -25.39 12.14 1.88
N TYR A 165 -24.59 11.96 0.82
CA TYR A 165 -23.14 12.10 0.85
C TYR A 165 -22.63 13.40 0.20
N ALA A 166 -23.52 14.37 -0.05
CA ALA A 166 -23.14 15.68 -0.61
C ALA A 166 -22.30 16.53 0.36
N ALA A 167 -22.33 16.21 1.67
CA ALA A 167 -21.52 16.88 2.69
C ALA A 167 -20.39 15.97 3.18
N PRO A 168 -19.27 16.55 3.69
CA PRO A 168 -18.21 15.77 4.34
C PRO A 168 -18.76 14.96 5.51
N ARG A 169 -18.33 13.69 5.61
CA ARG A 169 -18.69 12.81 6.72
C ARG A 169 -17.47 12.40 7.53
N GLN A 170 -17.68 12.18 8.81
CA GLN A 170 -16.63 11.68 9.69
C GLN A 170 -16.36 10.20 9.41
N TYR A 171 -15.09 9.83 9.51
CA TYR A 171 -14.57 8.49 9.22
C TYR A 171 -13.46 8.15 10.21
N GLY A 172 -13.38 6.88 10.63
CA GLY A 172 -12.28 6.40 11.49
C GLY A 172 -12.32 6.86 12.94
N LEU A 173 -13.50 7.17 13.49
CA LEU A 173 -13.66 7.68 14.87
C LEU A 173 -13.41 6.65 15.98
N SER A 174 -13.31 5.37 15.64
CA SER A 174 -13.16 4.28 16.62
C SER A 174 -11.79 4.21 17.30
N GLY A 175 -10.82 5.04 16.87
CA GLY A 175 -9.45 5.01 17.43
C GLY A 175 -8.62 3.76 17.08
N ASN A 176 -9.12 2.90 16.18
CA ASN A 176 -8.46 1.66 15.75
C ASN A 176 -8.21 1.61 14.23
N HIS A 177 -7.96 2.76 13.61
CA HIS A 177 -7.71 2.80 12.18
C HIS A 177 -6.47 1.98 11.81
N LYS A 178 -6.57 1.20 10.72
CA LYS A 178 -5.52 0.29 10.24
C LYS A 178 -4.17 0.95 9.90
N HIS A 179 -4.10 2.28 9.81
CA HIS A 179 -2.85 3.01 9.62
C HIS A 179 -2.14 3.40 10.93
N LEU A 180 -2.76 3.25 12.10
CA LEU A 180 -2.14 3.62 13.37
C LEU A 180 -0.86 2.83 13.67
N PRO A 181 -0.80 1.50 13.44
CA PRO A 181 0.43 0.73 13.68
C PRO A 181 1.62 1.23 12.86
N GLU A 182 1.41 1.54 11.57
CA GLU A 182 2.49 2.05 10.71
C GLU A 182 2.91 3.46 11.11
N MET A 183 1.97 4.35 11.48
CA MET A 183 2.27 5.69 12.00
C MET A 183 3.16 5.62 13.24
N GLN A 184 2.79 4.76 14.20
CA GLN A 184 3.53 4.57 15.43
C GLN A 184 4.93 4.01 15.18
N THR A 185 5.01 2.88 14.45
CA THR A 185 6.25 2.15 14.23
C THR A 185 7.27 2.97 13.44
N VAL A 186 6.82 3.57 12.34
CA VAL A 186 7.73 4.33 11.45
C VAL A 186 8.20 5.62 12.08
N CYS A 187 7.35 6.32 12.83
CA CYS A 187 7.76 7.51 13.58
C CYS A 187 8.53 7.19 14.86
N GLY A 188 8.62 5.94 15.29
CA GLY A 188 9.29 5.55 16.53
C GLY A 188 8.58 6.07 17.79
N LEU A 189 7.25 6.22 17.74
CA LEU A 189 6.45 6.67 18.88
C LEU A 189 6.28 5.54 19.90
N ALA A 190 6.34 5.88 21.18
CA ALA A 190 6.19 4.92 22.27
C ALA A 190 4.71 4.63 22.62
N VAL A 191 3.78 5.49 22.19
CA VAL A 191 2.34 5.41 22.54
C VAL A 191 1.51 5.41 21.28
N GLN A 192 0.45 4.63 21.28
CA GLN A 192 -0.59 4.61 20.21
C GLN A 192 -1.65 5.66 20.48
#